data_18437b814f8fd8a124fcdae45fee8f5c
#
_entry.id   18437b814f8fd8a124fcdae45fee8f5c
#
_cell.length_a   1.000
_cell.length_b   1.000
_cell.length_c   1.000
_cell.angle_alpha   90.00
_cell.angle_beta   90.00
_cell.angle_gamma   90.00
#
_symmetry.space_group_name_H-M   'P 1'
#
loop_
_entity.id
_entity.type
_entity.pdbx_description
1 polymer ?
#
loop_
_entity_poly.entity_id
_entity_poly.type
_entity_poly.pdbx_seq_one_letter_code
_entity_poly.pdbx_strand_id
1 'polypeptide(L)'
;MNTIIKKEFIEFEKYHKNIYNIYFHLLCGFVFMTFLFLLSNNYSNVLLILYSFLILFTINNLLITFIIFSILFIMVYFIKKYKLKTSNMFLLFLVFYFLPDLSHYLTNESSMLNINNITVLSLFTNIFYLLPFSIMCLSNS
;
A
#
# COMPACT_ATOMS: atom_id res chain seq x y z
N MET A 1 -1.00 17.53 4.72
CA MET A 1 0.03 16.51 4.37
C MET A 1 1.42 17.06 4.71
N ASN A 2 2.28 16.24 5.31
CA ASN A 2 3.68 16.58 5.62
C ASN A 2 4.45 16.90 4.33
N THR A 3 5.38 17.87 4.37
CA THR A 3 6.12 18.36 3.18
C THR A 3 6.96 17.26 2.51
N ILE A 4 7.58 16.38 3.28
CA ILE A 4 8.37 15.25 2.76
C ILE A 4 7.45 14.26 2.03
N ILE A 5 6.34 13.86 2.67
CA ILE A 5 5.37 12.94 2.09
C ILE A 5 4.69 13.54 0.84
N LYS A 6 4.51 14.87 0.82
CA LYS A 6 3.98 15.56 -0.37
C LYS A 6 4.92 15.42 -1.57
N LYS A 7 6.23 15.52 -1.37
CA LYS A 7 7.21 15.33 -2.46
C LYS A 7 7.16 13.90 -3.01
N GLU A 8 7.14 12.93 -2.11
CA GLU A 8 7.04 11.51 -2.51
C GLU A 8 5.72 11.21 -3.24
N PHE A 9 4.62 11.82 -2.80
CA PHE A 9 3.34 11.69 -3.50
C PHE A 9 3.38 12.27 -4.92
N ILE A 10 3.97 13.45 -5.12
CA ILE A 10 4.13 14.05 -6.45
C ILE A 10 4.96 13.17 -7.37
N GLU A 11 6.04 12.56 -6.84
CA GLU A 11 6.81 11.59 -7.60
C GLU A 11 5.98 10.33 -7.91
N PHE A 12 5.24 9.80 -6.96
CA PHE A 12 4.36 8.65 -7.20
C PHE A 12 3.32 8.95 -8.30
N GLU A 13 2.60 10.08 -8.22
CA GLU A 13 1.57 10.49 -9.19
C GLU A 13 2.14 10.65 -10.61
N LYS A 14 3.40 11.05 -10.75
CA LYS A 14 4.08 11.20 -12.03
C LYS A 14 4.21 9.87 -12.79
N TYR A 15 4.40 8.76 -12.08
CA TYR A 15 4.54 7.41 -12.63
C TYR A 15 3.24 6.60 -12.65
N HIS A 16 2.15 7.12 -12.11
CA HIS A 16 0.87 6.45 -11.96
C HIS A 16 -0.26 7.31 -12.54
N LYS A 17 -0.32 7.41 -13.86
CA LYS A 17 -1.36 8.14 -14.61
C LYS A 17 -2.47 7.23 -15.12
N ASN A 18 -2.12 5.98 -15.43
CA ASN A 18 -3.07 5.00 -15.91
C ASN A 18 -3.90 4.45 -14.75
N ILE A 19 -5.21 4.55 -14.85
CA ILE A 19 -6.14 4.14 -13.79
C ILE A 19 -6.00 2.65 -13.44
N TYR A 20 -5.72 1.78 -14.42
CA TYR A 20 -5.52 0.36 -14.18
C TYR A 20 -4.25 0.10 -13.37
N ASN A 21 -3.16 0.82 -13.66
CA ASN A 21 -1.93 0.74 -12.86
C ASN A 21 -2.19 1.14 -11.40
N ILE A 22 -2.94 2.21 -11.17
CA ILE A 22 -3.31 2.67 -9.81
C ILE A 22 -4.14 1.59 -9.08
N TYR A 23 -5.12 0.95 -9.75
CA TYR A 23 -5.90 -0.14 -9.15
C TYR A 23 -5.05 -1.35 -8.79
N PHE A 24 -4.09 -1.73 -9.64
CA PHE A 24 -3.15 -2.81 -9.32
C PHE A 24 -2.32 -2.49 -8.08
N HIS A 25 -1.78 -1.27 -7.99
CA HIS A 25 -1.01 -0.82 -6.83
C HIS A 25 -1.87 -0.79 -5.55
N LEU A 26 -3.12 -0.34 -5.66
CA LEU A 26 -4.06 -0.33 -4.55
C LEU A 26 -4.32 -1.75 -4.02
N LEU A 27 -4.62 -2.70 -4.93
CA LEU A 27 -4.86 -4.10 -4.59
C LEU A 27 -3.61 -4.72 -3.93
N CYS A 28 -2.44 -4.53 -4.54
CA CYS A 28 -1.17 -5.01 -4.01
C CYS A 28 -0.87 -4.46 -2.62
N GLY A 29 -1.10 -3.17 -2.42
CA GLY A 29 -0.91 -2.50 -1.14
C GLY A 29 -1.79 -3.10 -0.04
N PHE A 30 -3.07 -3.38 -0.30
CA PHE A 30 -3.96 -4.03 0.67
C PHE A 30 -3.49 -5.44 1.02
N VAL A 31 -3.12 -6.26 0.04
CA VAL A 31 -2.62 -7.63 0.28
C VAL A 31 -1.31 -7.57 1.07
N PHE A 32 -0.39 -6.70 0.69
CA PHE A 32 0.90 -6.53 1.34
C PHE A 32 0.76 -6.12 2.82
N MET A 33 -0.01 -5.07 3.09
CA MET A 33 -0.21 -4.58 4.46
C MET A 33 -0.95 -5.61 5.32
N THR A 34 -1.94 -6.29 4.76
CA THR A 34 -2.64 -7.37 5.47
C THR A 34 -1.67 -8.49 5.85
N PHE A 35 -0.79 -8.90 4.95
CA PHE A 35 0.22 -9.91 5.23
C PHE A 35 1.19 -9.47 6.34
N LEU A 36 1.69 -8.24 6.30
CA LEU A 36 2.55 -7.70 7.36
C LEU A 36 1.86 -7.72 8.73
N PHE A 37 0.59 -7.34 8.79
CA PHE A 37 -0.14 -7.37 10.06
C PHE A 37 -0.38 -8.79 10.57
N LEU A 38 -0.61 -9.75 9.67
CA LEU A 38 -0.80 -11.15 10.05
C LEU A 38 0.49 -11.82 10.54
N LEU A 39 1.65 -11.42 10.02
CA LEU A 39 2.95 -11.89 10.54
C LEU A 39 3.14 -11.54 12.01
N SER A 40 2.55 -10.43 12.47
CA SER A 40 2.61 -10.02 13.87
C SER A 40 1.64 -10.78 14.80
N ASN A 41 0.80 -11.68 14.24
CA ASN A 41 -0.14 -12.55 14.94
C ASN A 41 -1.02 -11.79 15.97
N ASN A 42 -0.66 -11.83 17.26
CA ASN A 42 -1.45 -11.24 18.34
C ASN A 42 -1.48 -9.68 18.31
N TYR A 43 -0.47 -9.06 17.71
CA TYR A 43 -0.33 -7.60 17.67
C TYR A 43 -0.93 -6.95 16.41
N SER A 44 -1.54 -7.74 15.51
CA SER A 44 -2.06 -7.23 14.22
C SER A 44 -3.04 -6.05 14.37
N ASN A 45 -3.92 -6.08 15.38
CA ASN A 45 -4.86 -4.98 15.61
C ASN A 45 -4.14 -3.72 16.13
N VAL A 46 -3.13 -3.88 16.98
CA VAL A 46 -2.31 -2.77 17.48
C VAL A 46 -1.55 -2.13 16.33
N LEU A 47 -0.91 -2.93 15.48
CA LEU A 47 -0.20 -2.43 14.31
C LEU A 47 -1.12 -1.74 13.31
N LEU A 48 -2.33 -2.24 13.11
CA LEU A 48 -3.34 -1.61 12.26
C LEU A 48 -3.72 -0.20 12.80
N ILE A 49 -3.93 -0.08 14.10
CA ILE A 49 -4.23 1.20 14.76
C ILE A 49 -3.03 2.16 14.60
N LEU A 50 -1.80 1.71 14.90
CA LEU A 50 -0.59 2.51 14.76
C LEU A 50 -0.37 2.98 13.32
N TYR A 51 -0.60 2.11 12.35
CA TYR A 51 -0.54 2.44 10.93
C TYR A 51 -1.57 3.51 10.54
N SER A 52 -2.79 3.39 11.05
CA SER A 52 -3.85 4.37 10.80
C SER A 52 -3.50 5.75 11.38
N PHE A 53 -2.91 5.80 12.57
CA PHE A 53 -2.38 7.04 13.14
C PHE A 53 -1.25 7.62 12.29
N LEU A 54 -0.33 6.78 11.82
CA LEU A 54 0.75 7.23 10.93
C LEU A 54 0.17 7.94 9.68
N ILE A 55 -0.80 7.31 9.01
CA ILE A 55 -1.45 7.90 7.84
C ILE A 55 -2.18 9.20 8.21
N LEU A 56 -2.96 9.20 9.28
CA LEU A 56 -3.70 10.38 9.70
C LEU A 56 -2.76 11.58 9.96
N PHE A 57 -1.68 11.38 10.69
CA PHE A 57 -0.72 12.45 11.01
C PHE A 57 0.07 12.94 9.79
N THR A 58 0.35 12.07 8.82
CA THR A 58 1.21 12.40 7.68
C THR A 58 0.43 12.90 6.48
N ILE A 59 -0.67 12.27 6.14
CA ILE A 59 -1.55 12.65 5.03
C ILE A 59 -2.53 13.74 5.46
N ASN A 60 -2.95 13.72 6.73
CA ASN A 60 -3.94 14.64 7.30
C ASN A 60 -5.28 14.60 6.55
N ASN A 61 -5.74 13.39 6.22
CA ASN A 61 -7.03 13.15 5.57
C ASN A 61 -7.77 12.02 6.29
N LEU A 62 -8.79 12.40 7.06
CA LEU A 62 -9.57 11.46 7.88
C LEU A 62 -10.32 10.43 7.03
N LEU A 63 -10.87 10.85 5.87
CA LEU A 63 -11.64 9.96 5.00
C LEU A 63 -10.74 8.85 4.42
N ILE A 64 -9.57 9.21 3.89
CA ILE A 64 -8.61 8.23 3.35
C ILE A 64 -8.17 7.27 4.45
N THR A 65 -7.83 7.79 5.63
CA THR A 65 -7.44 6.98 6.78
C THR A 65 -8.54 5.99 7.17
N PHE A 66 -9.79 6.45 7.23
CA PHE A 66 -10.93 5.62 7.60
C PHE A 66 -11.19 4.51 6.56
N ILE A 67 -11.10 4.82 5.27
CA ILE A 67 -11.26 3.82 4.19
C ILE A 67 -10.19 2.74 4.32
N ILE A 68 -8.92 3.12 4.45
CA ILE A 68 -7.80 2.18 4.58
C ILE A 68 -7.97 1.31 5.82
N PHE A 69 -8.25 1.92 6.98
CA PHE A 69 -8.47 1.21 8.24
C PHE A 69 -9.59 0.17 8.09
N SER A 70 -10.74 0.57 7.55
CA SER A 70 -11.92 -0.29 7.44
C SER A 70 -11.65 -1.51 6.56
N ILE A 71 -11.02 -1.31 5.40
CA ILE A 71 -10.72 -2.42 4.48
C ILE A 71 -9.69 -3.36 5.10
N LEU A 72 -8.59 -2.84 5.65
CA LEU A 72 -7.56 -3.67 6.28
C LEU A 72 -8.09 -4.41 7.51
N PHE A 73 -8.94 -3.78 8.32
CA PHE A 73 -9.57 -4.42 9.47
C PHE A 73 -10.44 -5.60 9.02
N ILE A 74 -11.27 -5.40 8.00
CA ILE A 74 -12.11 -6.46 7.43
C ILE A 74 -11.24 -7.60 6.89
N MET A 75 -10.21 -7.31 6.13
CA MET A 75 -9.31 -8.33 5.57
C MET A 75 -8.62 -9.15 6.68
N VAL A 76 -8.02 -8.49 7.67
CA VAL A 76 -7.36 -9.15 8.81
C VAL A 76 -8.35 -10.00 9.59
N TYR A 77 -9.57 -9.47 9.84
CA TYR A 77 -10.62 -10.22 10.54
C TYR A 77 -11.01 -11.50 9.80
N PHE A 78 -11.30 -11.40 8.50
CA PHE A 78 -11.72 -12.57 7.71
C PHE A 78 -10.62 -13.64 7.62
N ILE A 79 -9.37 -13.23 7.39
CA ILE A 79 -8.26 -14.18 7.29
C ILE A 79 -8.06 -14.93 8.62
N LYS A 80 -8.14 -14.22 9.76
CA LYS A 80 -8.07 -14.84 11.08
C LYS A 80 -9.25 -15.78 11.34
N LYS A 81 -10.46 -15.35 10.99
CA LYS A 81 -11.68 -16.14 11.17
C LYS A 81 -11.63 -17.47 10.38
N TYR A 82 -11.18 -17.42 9.14
CA TYR A 82 -11.09 -18.61 8.28
C TYR A 82 -9.77 -19.39 8.44
N LYS A 83 -8.89 -18.98 9.36
CA LYS A 83 -7.61 -19.65 9.67
C LYS A 83 -6.80 -19.98 8.41
N LEU A 84 -6.72 -19.04 7.48
CA LEU A 84 -5.93 -19.22 6.27
C LEU A 84 -4.48 -19.53 6.64
N LYS A 85 -3.93 -20.59 6.02
CA LYS A 85 -2.55 -20.99 6.29
C LYS A 85 -1.57 -19.88 5.87
N THR A 86 -0.59 -19.61 6.72
CA THR A 86 0.46 -18.61 6.47
C THR A 86 1.22 -18.90 5.17
N SER A 87 1.38 -20.16 4.78
CA SER A 87 2.00 -20.55 3.51
C SER A 87 1.23 -20.02 2.29
N ASN A 88 -0.12 -20.07 2.32
CA ASN A 88 -0.95 -19.56 1.24
C ASN A 88 -0.88 -18.04 1.17
N MET A 89 -0.80 -17.37 2.32
CA MET A 89 -0.62 -15.93 2.40
C MET A 89 0.75 -15.50 1.89
N PHE A 90 1.80 -16.28 2.16
CA PHE A 90 3.13 -16.02 1.64
C PHE A 90 3.18 -16.15 0.11
N LEU A 91 2.52 -17.16 -0.45
CA LEU A 91 2.42 -17.31 -1.91
C LEU A 91 1.69 -16.12 -2.55
N LEU A 92 0.56 -15.69 -1.96
CA LEU A 92 -0.15 -14.49 -2.39
C LEU A 92 0.75 -13.25 -2.30
N PHE A 93 1.47 -13.08 -1.19
CA PHE A 93 2.42 -11.98 -1.03
C PHE A 93 3.46 -11.95 -2.16
N LEU A 94 4.06 -13.08 -2.52
CA LEU A 94 5.02 -13.15 -3.62
C LEU A 94 4.39 -12.74 -4.96
N VAL A 95 3.21 -13.24 -5.27
CA VAL A 95 2.49 -12.86 -6.51
C VAL A 95 2.24 -11.35 -6.53
N PHE A 96 1.69 -10.80 -5.45
CA PHE A 96 1.35 -9.38 -5.35
C PHE A 96 2.58 -8.47 -5.19
N TYR A 97 3.74 -9.00 -4.85
CA TYR A 97 5.00 -8.26 -4.84
C TYR A 97 5.48 -7.91 -6.26
N PHE A 98 5.32 -8.84 -7.21
CA PHE A 98 5.73 -8.64 -8.61
C PHE A 98 4.65 -7.98 -9.49
N LEU A 99 3.41 -7.99 -9.05
CA LEU A 99 2.29 -7.48 -9.83
C LEU A 99 2.39 -5.96 -10.13
N PRO A 100 2.90 -5.09 -9.24
CA PRO A 100 3.12 -3.68 -9.55
C PRO A 100 4.06 -3.45 -10.73
N ASP A 101 5.18 -4.16 -10.79
CA ASP A 101 6.12 -4.03 -11.90
C ASP A 101 5.50 -4.51 -13.23
N LEU A 102 4.73 -5.61 -13.16
CA LEU A 102 3.98 -6.11 -14.30
C LEU A 102 2.92 -5.08 -14.76
N SER A 103 2.25 -4.39 -13.84
CA SER A 103 1.26 -3.36 -14.19
C SER A 103 1.87 -2.18 -14.92
N HIS A 104 3.04 -1.72 -14.52
CA HIS A 104 3.80 -0.69 -15.23
C HIS A 104 4.15 -1.12 -16.66
N TYR A 105 4.58 -2.36 -16.83
CA TYR A 105 4.87 -2.92 -18.16
C TYR A 105 3.62 -2.98 -19.05
N LEU A 106 2.50 -3.47 -18.52
CA LEU A 106 1.23 -3.61 -19.27
C LEU A 106 0.59 -2.25 -19.63
N THR A 107 0.83 -1.22 -18.82
CA THR A 107 0.29 0.13 -19.05
C THR A 107 1.23 1.05 -19.80
N ASN A 108 2.44 0.57 -20.18
CA ASN A 108 3.51 1.35 -20.81
C ASN A 108 3.92 2.57 -19.96
N GLU A 109 3.81 2.47 -18.64
CA GLU A 109 4.30 3.47 -17.70
C GLU A 109 5.69 3.11 -17.21
N SER A 110 6.57 4.12 -17.03
CA SER A 110 7.89 3.88 -16.45
C SER A 110 7.78 3.52 -14.97
N SER A 111 8.55 2.51 -14.53
CA SER A 111 8.62 2.16 -13.11
C SER A 111 9.32 3.27 -12.31
N MET A 112 8.80 3.58 -11.13
CA MET A 112 9.41 4.52 -10.19
C MET A 112 10.73 3.95 -9.61
N LEU A 113 10.89 2.64 -9.57
CA LEU A 113 12.07 1.96 -9.03
C LEU A 113 13.24 2.04 -10.03
N ASN A 114 13.94 3.17 -10.02
CA ASN A 114 15.27 3.23 -10.62
C ASN A 114 16.28 2.72 -9.58
N ILE A 115 16.81 1.52 -9.80
CA ILE A 115 17.72 0.82 -8.87
C ILE A 115 18.89 1.70 -8.42
N ASN A 116 19.32 2.64 -9.27
CA ASN A 116 20.45 3.52 -9.00
C ASN A 116 20.16 4.64 -7.98
N ASN A 117 18.88 4.90 -7.66
CA ASN A 117 18.46 6.01 -6.80
C ASN A 117 17.57 5.58 -5.62
N ILE A 118 17.59 4.30 -5.25
CA ILE A 118 16.80 3.80 -4.13
C ILE A 118 17.36 4.38 -2.82
N THR A 119 16.56 5.18 -2.14
CA THR A 119 16.84 5.65 -0.78
C THR A 119 16.02 4.85 0.24
N VAL A 120 16.47 4.84 1.50
CA VAL A 120 15.68 4.25 2.60
C VAL A 120 14.31 4.89 2.70
N LEU A 121 14.22 6.21 2.43
CA LEU A 121 12.96 6.93 2.44
C LEU A 121 12.03 6.47 1.32
N SER A 122 12.54 6.30 0.09
CA SER A 122 11.73 5.82 -1.04
C SER A 122 11.23 4.40 -0.83
N LEU A 123 12.03 3.51 -0.23
CA LEU A 123 11.58 2.17 0.15
C LEU A 123 10.48 2.23 1.22
N PHE A 124 10.67 3.05 2.25
CA PHE A 124 9.67 3.23 3.30
C PHE A 124 8.36 3.78 2.73
N THR A 125 8.42 4.80 1.88
CA THR A 125 7.23 5.38 1.26
C THR A 125 6.54 4.39 0.31
N ASN A 126 7.26 3.64 -0.47
CA ASN A 126 6.68 2.61 -1.33
C ASN A 126 5.97 1.50 -0.56
N ILE A 127 6.47 1.15 0.65
CA ILE A 127 5.85 0.12 1.48
C ILE A 127 4.61 0.67 2.21
N PHE A 128 4.77 1.78 2.93
CA PHE A 128 3.75 2.26 3.87
C PHE A 128 2.76 3.25 3.25
N TYR A 129 3.12 3.93 2.17
CA TYR A 129 2.28 4.94 1.53
C TYR A 129 1.69 4.52 0.19
N LEU A 130 1.95 3.29 -0.27
CA LEU A 130 1.36 2.76 -1.51
C LEU A 130 -0.17 2.89 -1.50
N LEU A 131 -0.83 2.49 -0.41
CA LEU A 131 -2.28 2.55 -0.25
C LEU A 131 -2.82 3.98 -0.27
N PRO A 132 -2.38 4.90 0.63
CA PRO A 132 -2.90 6.26 0.62
C PRO A 132 -2.58 7.00 -0.67
N PHE A 133 -1.42 6.79 -1.28
CA PHE A 133 -1.06 7.44 -2.54
C PHE A 133 -1.95 6.96 -3.70
N SER A 134 -2.20 5.65 -3.80
CA SER A 134 -3.10 5.12 -4.82
C SER A 134 -4.53 5.66 -4.67
N ILE A 135 -5.07 5.76 -3.44
CA ILE A 135 -6.39 6.34 -3.20
C ILE A 135 -6.41 7.84 -3.56
N MET A 136 -5.34 8.57 -3.23
CA MET A 136 -5.24 10.00 -3.58
C MET A 136 -5.18 10.20 -5.10
N CYS A 137 -4.42 9.38 -5.83
CA CYS A 137 -4.40 9.42 -7.30
C CYS A 137 -5.80 9.15 -7.88
N LEU A 138 -6.53 8.15 -7.36
CA LEU A 138 -7.91 7.89 -7.79
C LEU A 138 -8.88 9.04 -7.47
N SER A 139 -8.64 9.81 -6.42
CA SER A 139 -9.48 10.96 -6.08
C SER A 139 -9.18 12.20 -6.95
N ASN A 140 -8.01 12.23 -7.59
CA ASN A 140 -7.58 13.31 -8.47
C ASN A 140 -7.84 13.03 -9.97
N SER A 141 -8.12 11.76 -10.31
CA SER A 141 -8.46 11.34 -11.68
C SER A 141 -9.95 11.51 -11.97
#